data_1501ca0d51079883b4a4390538c900b8
#
_entry.id   1501ca0d51079883b4a4390538c900b8
#
_cell.length_a   1.000
_cell.length_b   1.000
_cell.length_c   1.000
_cell.angle_alpha   90.00
_cell.angle_beta   90.00
_cell.angle_gamma   90.00
#
_symmetry.space_group_name_H-M   'P 1'
#
loop_
_entity.id
_entity.type
_entity.pdbx_description
1 polymer ?
#
loop_
_entity_poly.entity_id
_entity_poly.type
_entity_poly.pdbx_seq_one_letter_code
_entity_poly.pdbx_strand_id
1 'polypeptide(L)'
;LAGGGSAFTLPVLIFLGLPPSVANGTNRIVIVIQSLIGALGYKSKGISTFPFNIYLGISASFGAVIGALIAIEIDEKLFNRILAIVIITIGILIIANNKKLDSKLIEKINGKYLFFSLVIFFFLGIYGGFLNAGIGIVIMFILNRYNGLDLVKTNATKVVLITIYSSIALIVFAYNNSINWEKGLWMALGTIYGAWWSSRWSVNKGDKVIK
;
A
#
# COMPACT_ATOMS: atom_id res chain seq x y z
N LEU A 1 -5.67 -5.49 -6.89
CA LEU A 1 -4.33 -4.86 -6.91
C LEU A 1 -4.36 -3.33 -6.98
N ALA A 2 -5.51 -2.71 -7.16
CA ALA A 2 -5.62 -1.26 -7.29
C ALA A 2 -5.33 -0.45 -6.00
N GLY A 3 -4.98 -1.09 -4.88
CA GLY A 3 -4.61 -0.40 -3.64
C GLY A 3 -5.78 -0.01 -2.74
N GLY A 4 -7.01 -0.44 -3.05
CA GLY A 4 -8.21 -0.14 -2.26
C GLY A 4 -8.60 -1.19 -1.22
N GLY A 5 -7.88 -2.31 -1.14
CA GLY A 5 -8.26 -3.43 -0.26
C GLY A 5 -8.43 -3.02 1.21
N SER A 6 -7.49 -2.26 1.75
CA SER A 6 -7.55 -1.79 3.14
C SER A 6 -8.70 -0.79 3.42
N ALA A 7 -9.19 -0.09 2.39
CA ALA A 7 -10.36 0.79 2.53
C ALA A 7 -11.65 0.01 2.81
N PHE A 8 -11.70 -1.27 2.43
CA PHE A 8 -12.84 -2.16 2.71
C PHE A 8 -12.59 -3.05 3.93
N THR A 9 -11.39 -3.63 4.05
CA THR A 9 -11.08 -4.58 5.12
C THR A 9 -11.05 -3.93 6.50
N LEU A 10 -10.60 -2.68 6.60
CA LEU A 10 -10.50 -1.99 7.87
C LEU A 10 -11.89 -1.68 8.48
N PRO A 11 -12.86 -1.09 7.77
CA PRO A 11 -14.23 -0.96 8.27
C PRO A 11 -14.88 -2.29 8.66
N VAL A 12 -14.67 -3.35 7.86
CA VAL A 12 -15.23 -4.68 8.18
C VAL A 12 -14.70 -5.19 9.51
N LEU A 13 -13.41 -5.06 9.79
CA LEU A 13 -12.83 -5.46 11.07
C LEU A 13 -13.40 -4.66 12.25
N ILE A 14 -13.63 -3.36 12.07
CA ILE A 14 -14.26 -2.51 13.08
C ILE A 14 -15.73 -2.92 13.31
N PHE A 15 -16.47 -3.19 12.25
CA PHE A 15 -17.85 -3.72 12.35
C PHE A 15 -17.92 -5.09 13.01
N LEU A 16 -16.86 -5.90 12.89
CA LEU A 16 -16.72 -7.16 13.61
C LEU A 16 -16.32 -7.00 15.08
N GLY A 17 -16.35 -5.76 15.59
CA GLY A 17 -16.14 -5.42 17.00
C GLY A 17 -14.69 -5.26 17.43
N LEU A 18 -13.74 -5.14 16.49
CA LEU A 18 -12.37 -4.82 16.84
C LEU A 18 -12.20 -3.32 17.12
N PRO A 19 -11.49 -2.93 18.20
CA PRO A 19 -11.06 -1.54 18.38
C PRO A 19 -10.30 -1.04 17.15
N PRO A 20 -10.41 0.24 16.77
CA PRO A 20 -9.80 0.78 15.54
C PRO A 20 -8.30 0.52 15.41
N SER A 21 -7.53 0.67 16.49
CA SER A 21 -6.09 0.38 16.52
C SER A 21 -5.80 -1.10 16.25
N VAL A 22 -6.56 -2.02 16.90
CA VAL A 22 -6.42 -3.46 16.70
C VAL A 22 -6.86 -3.88 15.30
N ALA A 23 -7.95 -3.30 14.77
CA ALA A 23 -8.40 -3.52 13.40
C ALA A 23 -7.31 -3.11 12.38
N ASN A 24 -6.68 -1.96 12.61
CA ASN A 24 -5.60 -1.46 11.76
C ASN A 24 -4.36 -2.38 11.81
N GLY A 25 -3.90 -2.77 12.99
CA GLY A 25 -2.79 -3.72 13.16
C GLY A 25 -3.09 -5.08 12.53
N THR A 26 -4.30 -5.62 12.74
CA THR A 26 -4.76 -6.89 12.16
C THR A 26 -4.76 -6.83 10.63
N ASN A 27 -5.22 -5.73 10.05
CA ASN A 27 -5.20 -5.52 8.61
C ASN A 27 -3.78 -5.49 8.01
N ARG A 28 -2.73 -5.19 8.80
CA ARG A 28 -1.33 -5.26 8.34
C ARG A 28 -0.90 -6.65 7.93
N ILE A 29 -1.38 -7.69 8.62
CA ILE A 29 -1.09 -9.08 8.25
C ILE A 29 -1.54 -9.32 6.82
N VAL A 30 -2.77 -8.93 6.51
CA VAL A 30 -3.36 -9.09 5.16
C VAL A 30 -2.54 -8.33 4.12
N ILE A 31 -2.19 -7.06 4.42
CA ILE A 31 -1.44 -6.20 3.50
C ILE A 31 -0.05 -6.78 3.21
N VAL A 32 0.69 -7.20 4.25
CA VAL A 32 2.03 -7.77 4.10
C VAL A 32 1.98 -9.03 3.25
N ILE A 33 1.10 -9.97 3.58
CA ILE A 33 0.99 -11.23 2.84
C ILE A 33 0.55 -10.96 1.39
N GLN A 34 -0.47 -10.15 1.17
CA GLN A 34 -0.96 -9.82 -0.16
C GLN A 34 0.11 -9.12 -1.02
N SER A 35 0.83 -8.15 -0.46
CA SER A 35 1.85 -7.41 -1.20
C SER A 35 3.10 -8.26 -1.46
N LEU A 36 3.50 -9.11 -0.53
CA LEU A 36 4.60 -10.06 -0.72
C LEU A 36 4.29 -11.04 -1.85
N ILE A 37 3.12 -11.67 -1.83
CA ILE A 37 2.68 -12.59 -2.89
C ILE A 37 2.60 -11.84 -4.25
N GLY A 38 2.09 -10.60 -4.25
CA GLY A 38 2.09 -9.75 -5.43
C GLY A 38 3.49 -9.47 -5.96
N ALA A 39 4.44 -9.13 -5.08
CA ALA A 39 5.84 -8.88 -5.44
C ALA A 39 6.51 -10.13 -6.05
N LEU A 40 6.29 -11.30 -5.43
CA LEU A 40 6.77 -12.59 -5.97
C LEU A 40 6.15 -12.88 -7.34
N GLY A 41 4.87 -12.55 -7.53
CA GLY A 41 4.18 -12.69 -8.82
C GLY A 41 4.80 -11.84 -9.92
N TYR A 42 5.14 -10.57 -9.66
CA TYR A 42 5.85 -9.71 -10.62
C TYR A 42 7.29 -10.19 -10.86
N LYS A 43 8.01 -10.55 -9.79
CA LYS A 43 9.37 -11.09 -9.89
C LYS A 43 9.43 -12.35 -10.76
N SER A 44 8.45 -13.27 -10.63
CA SER A 44 8.36 -14.49 -11.44
C SER A 44 8.16 -14.23 -12.95
N LYS A 45 7.78 -13.01 -13.32
CA LYS A 45 7.64 -12.53 -14.70
C LYS A 45 8.78 -11.61 -15.14
N GLY A 46 9.86 -11.52 -14.36
CA GLY A 46 11.04 -10.70 -14.67
C GLY A 46 10.83 -9.19 -14.51
N ILE A 47 9.73 -8.76 -13.90
CA ILE A 47 9.46 -7.34 -13.68
C ILE A 47 10.05 -6.90 -12.34
N SER A 48 11.04 -5.99 -12.41
CA SER A 48 11.71 -5.42 -11.23
C SER A 48 12.17 -4.00 -11.51
N THR A 49 12.18 -3.18 -10.47
CA THR A 49 12.76 -1.82 -10.46
C THR A 49 13.89 -1.71 -9.41
N PHE A 50 14.52 -2.85 -9.11
CA PHE A 50 15.67 -2.90 -8.19
C PHE A 50 16.83 -2.02 -8.71
N PRO A 51 17.52 -1.24 -7.85
CA PRO A 51 17.35 -1.10 -6.40
C PRO A 51 16.35 0.00 -5.97
N PHE A 52 15.76 0.75 -6.90
CA PHE A 52 14.91 1.90 -6.66
C PHE A 52 13.73 1.58 -5.71
N ASN A 53 13.03 0.47 -5.94
CA ASN A 53 11.91 0.03 -5.10
C ASN A 53 12.31 -0.23 -3.64
N ILE A 54 13.53 -0.71 -3.39
CA ILE A 54 14.05 -0.95 -2.03
C ILE A 54 14.34 0.37 -1.33
N TYR A 55 14.98 1.33 -2.02
CA TYR A 55 15.26 2.64 -1.45
C TYR A 55 13.98 3.36 -1.01
N LEU A 56 12.93 3.33 -1.86
CA LEU A 56 11.63 3.90 -1.51
C LEU A 56 10.99 3.16 -0.31
N GLY A 57 11.09 1.83 -0.29
CA GLY A 57 10.57 1.01 0.80
C GLY A 57 11.24 1.32 2.14
N ILE A 58 12.57 1.47 2.16
CA ILE A 58 13.32 1.85 3.36
C ILE A 58 12.93 3.25 3.83
N SER A 59 12.89 4.23 2.94
CA SER A 59 12.46 5.59 3.29
C SER A 59 11.04 5.62 3.86
N ALA A 60 10.10 4.92 3.21
CA ALA A 60 8.73 4.79 3.69
C ALA A 60 8.64 4.07 5.05
N SER A 61 9.58 3.16 5.36
CA SER A 61 9.60 2.44 6.64
C SER A 61 9.84 3.36 7.83
N PHE A 62 10.75 4.33 7.70
CA PHE A 62 10.96 5.33 8.75
C PHE A 62 9.68 6.13 9.02
N GLY A 63 8.99 6.56 7.97
CA GLY A 63 7.69 7.20 8.12
C GLY A 63 6.63 6.27 8.73
N ALA A 64 6.62 5.00 8.32
CA ALA A 64 5.63 4.03 8.77
C ALA A 64 5.70 3.72 10.27
N VAL A 65 6.90 3.77 10.88
CA VAL A 65 7.05 3.67 12.33
C VAL A 65 6.30 4.82 13.01
N ILE A 66 6.54 6.06 12.58
CA ILE A 66 5.86 7.25 13.14
C ILE A 66 4.34 7.13 12.97
N GLY A 67 3.89 6.80 11.76
CA GLY A 67 2.46 6.65 11.48
C GLY A 67 1.77 5.55 12.28
N ALA A 68 2.45 4.40 12.49
CA ALA A 68 1.92 3.30 13.28
C ALA A 68 1.79 3.67 14.77
N LEU A 69 2.78 4.36 15.35
CA LEU A 69 2.72 4.84 16.72
C LEU A 69 1.56 5.83 16.91
N ILE A 70 1.39 6.79 16.01
CA ILE A 70 0.25 7.70 16.04
C ILE A 70 -1.08 6.94 15.98
N ALA A 71 -1.16 5.90 15.14
CA ALA A 71 -2.38 5.11 14.98
C ALA A 71 -2.76 4.26 16.22
N ILE A 72 -1.77 3.93 17.05
CA ILE A 72 -1.97 3.18 18.30
C ILE A 72 -2.46 4.11 19.42
N GLU A 73 -1.92 5.32 19.48
CA GLU A 73 -2.18 6.27 20.56
C GLU A 73 -3.41 7.17 20.35
N ILE A 74 -3.88 7.30 19.11
CA ILE A 74 -4.97 8.20 18.75
C ILE A 74 -6.30 7.76 19.37
N ASP A 75 -7.13 8.73 19.77
CA ASP A 75 -8.51 8.48 20.24
C ASP A 75 -9.33 7.77 19.15
N GLU A 76 -10.10 6.76 19.56
CA GLU A 76 -10.89 5.92 18.64
C GLU A 76 -11.91 6.72 17.82
N LYS A 77 -12.54 7.73 18.41
CA LYS A 77 -13.52 8.57 17.69
C LYS A 77 -12.84 9.42 16.63
N LEU A 78 -11.64 9.95 16.96
CA LEU A 78 -10.85 10.73 16.01
C LEU A 78 -10.33 9.84 14.88
N PHE A 79 -9.84 8.63 15.19
CA PHE A 79 -9.42 7.67 14.18
C PHE A 79 -10.55 7.35 13.21
N ASN A 80 -11.75 7.03 13.72
CA ASN A 80 -12.92 6.69 12.90
C ASN A 80 -13.37 7.86 12.02
N ARG A 81 -13.28 9.10 12.50
CA ARG A 81 -13.57 10.30 11.69
C ARG A 81 -12.57 10.45 10.54
N ILE A 82 -11.28 10.30 10.84
CA ILE A 82 -10.23 10.37 9.80
C ILE A 82 -10.44 9.26 8.78
N LEU A 83 -10.70 8.03 9.22
CA LEU A 83 -10.99 6.90 8.35
C LEU A 83 -12.17 7.19 7.42
N ALA A 84 -13.27 7.70 7.95
CA ALA A 84 -14.47 8.04 7.16
C ALA A 84 -14.16 9.12 6.10
N ILE A 85 -13.47 10.20 6.49
CA ILE A 85 -13.07 11.28 5.57
C ILE A 85 -12.18 10.72 4.45
N VAL A 86 -11.21 9.88 4.81
CA VAL A 86 -10.29 9.27 3.84
C VAL A 86 -11.05 8.37 2.86
N ILE A 87 -11.95 7.52 3.34
CA ILE A 87 -12.74 6.63 2.47
C ILE A 87 -13.61 7.43 1.50
N ILE A 88 -14.29 8.48 1.98
CA ILE A 88 -15.10 9.37 1.14
C ILE A 88 -14.22 10.07 0.10
N THR A 89 -13.07 10.60 0.52
CA THR A 89 -12.12 11.29 -0.38
C THR A 89 -11.61 10.34 -1.47
N ILE A 90 -11.25 9.11 -1.11
CA ILE A 90 -10.82 8.09 -2.08
C ILE A 90 -11.97 7.76 -3.04
N GLY A 91 -13.19 7.60 -2.54
CA GLY A 91 -14.38 7.36 -3.37
C GLY A 91 -14.59 8.48 -4.40
N ILE A 92 -14.51 9.73 -3.97
CA ILE A 92 -14.62 10.91 -4.84
C ILE A 92 -13.47 10.93 -5.88
N LEU A 93 -12.23 10.69 -5.45
CA LEU A 93 -11.06 10.67 -6.34
C LEU A 93 -11.17 9.58 -7.41
N ILE A 94 -11.69 8.40 -7.09
CA ILE A 94 -11.89 7.32 -8.04
C ILE A 94 -12.92 7.74 -9.11
N ILE A 95 -14.02 8.37 -8.70
CA ILE A 95 -15.08 8.82 -9.61
C ILE A 95 -14.62 10.01 -10.47
N ALA A 96 -13.91 10.97 -9.86
CA ALA A 96 -13.47 12.19 -10.53
C ALA A 96 -12.24 11.99 -11.43
N ASN A 97 -11.44 10.96 -11.21
CA ASN A 97 -10.17 10.77 -11.89
C ASN A 97 -10.32 9.95 -13.18
N ASN A 98 -10.83 10.57 -14.23
CA ASN A 98 -10.86 10.01 -15.60
C ASN A 98 -9.52 10.19 -16.37
N LYS A 99 -8.45 10.69 -15.71
CA LYS A 99 -7.17 10.89 -16.41
C LYS A 99 -6.46 9.55 -16.58
N LYS A 100 -6.30 9.16 -17.84
CA LYS A 100 -5.51 7.97 -18.20
C LYS A 100 -4.06 8.17 -17.75
N LEU A 101 -3.54 7.19 -17.04
CA LEU A 101 -2.12 7.12 -16.72
C LEU A 101 -1.35 6.84 -18.01
N ASP A 102 -0.21 7.52 -18.23
CA ASP A 102 0.55 7.41 -19.46
C ASP A 102 1.39 6.13 -19.51
N SER A 103 1.48 5.54 -20.69
CA SER A 103 2.23 4.30 -20.93
C SER A 103 3.63 4.52 -21.51
N LYS A 104 3.97 5.74 -21.94
CA LYS A 104 5.28 6.07 -22.52
C LYS A 104 5.87 7.31 -21.83
N LEU A 105 6.56 7.08 -20.72
CA LEU A 105 7.24 8.13 -19.97
C LEU A 105 8.73 7.80 -19.87
N ILE A 106 9.57 8.82 -19.78
CA ILE A 106 11.00 8.67 -19.50
C ILE A 106 11.16 8.37 -18.01
N GLU A 107 11.83 7.26 -17.67
CA GLU A 107 12.06 6.87 -16.29
C GLU A 107 13.00 7.86 -15.59
N LYS A 108 12.58 8.37 -14.45
CA LYS A 108 13.27 9.35 -13.60
C LYS A 108 13.48 8.75 -12.21
N ILE A 109 14.43 7.81 -12.12
CA ILE A 109 14.66 7.01 -10.91
C ILE A 109 16.01 7.27 -10.24
N ASN A 110 16.82 8.22 -10.77
CA ASN A 110 18.15 8.52 -10.29
C ASN A 110 18.36 10.01 -9.97
N GLY A 111 19.47 10.36 -9.31
CA GLY A 111 19.87 11.73 -9.00
C GLY A 111 18.83 12.49 -8.18
N LYS A 112 18.53 13.72 -8.58
CA LYS A 112 17.55 14.59 -7.89
C LYS A 112 16.15 13.97 -7.78
N TYR A 113 15.74 13.21 -8.79
CA TYR A 113 14.43 12.56 -8.77
C TYR A 113 14.34 11.46 -7.72
N LEU A 114 15.41 10.69 -7.52
CA LEU A 114 15.50 9.72 -6.43
C LEU A 114 15.40 10.43 -5.06
N PHE A 115 16.17 11.50 -4.85
CA PHE A 115 16.16 12.23 -3.59
C PHE A 115 14.75 12.74 -3.22
N PHE A 116 14.10 13.43 -4.15
CA PHE A 116 12.72 13.90 -3.91
C PHE A 116 11.72 12.75 -3.74
N SER A 117 11.90 11.65 -4.47
CA SER A 117 11.07 10.45 -4.25
C SER A 117 11.25 9.91 -2.84
N LEU A 118 12.47 9.85 -2.30
CA LEU A 118 12.69 9.40 -0.91
C LEU A 118 11.94 10.28 0.09
N VAL A 119 12.01 11.61 -0.07
CA VAL A 119 11.28 12.55 0.79
C VAL A 119 9.76 12.32 0.69
N ILE A 120 9.23 12.25 -0.51
CA ILE A 120 7.80 12.00 -0.73
C ILE A 120 7.37 10.67 -0.10
N PHE A 121 8.14 9.61 -0.31
CA PHE A 121 7.82 8.29 0.21
C PHE A 121 7.99 8.15 1.72
N PHE A 122 8.84 8.97 2.36
CA PHE A 122 8.86 9.11 3.81
C PHE A 122 7.50 9.61 4.34
N PHE A 123 6.95 10.70 3.78
CA PHE A 123 5.64 11.20 4.18
C PHE A 123 4.49 10.26 3.83
N LEU A 124 4.55 9.60 2.67
CA LEU A 124 3.62 8.53 2.33
C LEU A 124 3.73 7.36 3.30
N GLY A 125 4.92 7.09 3.81
CA GLY A 125 5.16 6.10 4.85
C GLY A 125 4.42 6.45 6.14
N ILE A 126 4.43 7.72 6.58
CA ILE A 126 3.66 8.17 7.75
C ILE A 126 2.17 7.88 7.55
N TYR A 127 1.62 8.31 6.42
CA TYR A 127 0.22 8.02 6.09
C TYR A 127 -0.04 6.51 5.98
N GLY A 128 0.85 5.77 5.31
CA GLY A 128 0.78 4.33 5.14
C GLY A 128 0.85 3.58 6.46
N GLY A 129 1.71 3.99 7.38
CA GLY A 129 1.83 3.47 8.73
C GLY A 129 0.58 3.76 9.57
N PHE A 130 0.03 4.97 9.44
CA PHE A 130 -1.15 5.41 10.18
C PHE A 130 -2.42 4.67 9.74
N LEU A 131 -2.78 4.69 8.46
CA LEU A 131 -4.08 4.19 7.99
C LEU A 131 -3.99 3.21 6.82
N ASN A 132 -3.08 3.41 5.90
CA ASN A 132 -2.86 2.62 4.68
C ASN A 132 -4.06 2.56 3.69
N ALA A 133 -5.22 3.12 4.01
CA ALA A 133 -6.38 3.09 3.14
C ALA A 133 -6.13 3.93 1.88
N GLY A 134 -6.31 3.33 0.68
CA GLY A 134 -6.18 4.03 -0.60
C GLY A 134 -4.78 4.53 -1.00
N ILE A 135 -3.76 4.33 -0.16
CA ILE A 135 -2.39 4.78 -0.45
C ILE A 135 -1.85 4.23 -1.77
N GLY A 136 -2.29 3.04 -2.16
CA GLY A 136 -1.88 2.42 -3.42
C GLY A 136 -2.20 3.27 -4.66
N ILE A 137 -3.29 4.04 -4.64
CA ILE A 137 -3.67 4.96 -5.73
C ILE A 137 -2.69 6.14 -5.78
N VAL A 138 -2.37 6.71 -4.62
CA VAL A 138 -1.42 7.84 -4.51
C VAL A 138 -0.02 7.41 -4.95
N ILE A 139 0.44 6.24 -4.50
CA ILE A 139 1.72 5.66 -4.90
C ILE A 139 1.75 5.44 -6.42
N MET A 140 0.70 4.87 -7.01
CA MET A 140 0.63 4.67 -8.46
C MET A 140 0.72 5.99 -9.22
N PHE A 141 0.01 7.02 -8.76
CA PHE A 141 0.05 8.34 -9.39
C PHE A 141 1.46 8.94 -9.36
N ILE A 142 2.15 8.90 -8.22
CA ILE A 142 3.50 9.45 -8.06
C ILE A 142 4.51 8.66 -8.90
N LEU A 143 4.52 7.34 -8.81
CA LEU A 143 5.44 6.51 -9.56
C LEU A 143 5.26 6.65 -11.08
N ASN A 144 4.02 6.80 -11.55
CA ASN A 144 3.76 7.00 -12.98
C ASN A 144 4.07 8.44 -13.41
N ARG A 145 3.49 9.46 -12.76
CA ARG A 145 3.60 10.86 -13.22
C ARG A 145 4.93 11.51 -12.90
N TYR A 146 5.48 11.28 -11.70
CA TYR A 146 6.73 11.90 -11.27
C TYR A 146 7.96 11.08 -11.68
N ASN A 147 7.91 9.76 -11.45
CA ASN A 147 9.04 8.88 -11.77
C ASN A 147 8.99 8.30 -13.19
N GLY A 148 7.90 8.47 -13.93
CA GLY A 148 7.79 8.04 -15.33
C GLY A 148 7.76 6.53 -15.54
N LEU A 149 7.38 5.74 -14.52
CA LEU A 149 7.24 4.30 -14.66
C LEU A 149 5.96 3.94 -15.41
N ASP A 150 6.03 2.96 -16.31
CA ASP A 150 4.86 2.36 -16.90
C ASP A 150 3.97 1.68 -15.82
N LEU A 151 2.74 1.33 -16.16
CA LEU A 151 1.78 0.80 -15.18
C LEU A 151 2.19 -0.54 -14.59
N VAL A 152 2.88 -1.39 -15.34
CA VAL A 152 3.35 -2.69 -14.87
C VAL A 152 4.48 -2.51 -13.87
N LYS A 153 5.51 -1.72 -14.21
CA LYS A 153 6.62 -1.38 -13.30
C LYS A 153 6.14 -0.61 -12.07
N THR A 154 5.18 0.31 -12.25
CA THR A 154 4.53 1.04 -11.16
C THR A 154 3.90 0.09 -10.16
N ASN A 155 3.11 -0.89 -10.61
CA ASN A 155 2.49 -1.87 -9.72
C ASN A 155 3.53 -2.80 -9.07
N ALA A 156 4.55 -3.23 -9.81
CA ALA A 156 5.64 -4.04 -9.28
C ALA A 156 6.41 -3.30 -8.17
N THR A 157 6.76 -2.03 -8.42
CA THR A 157 7.42 -1.16 -7.43
C THR A 157 6.54 -0.97 -6.20
N LYS A 158 5.27 -0.65 -6.40
CA LYS A 158 4.29 -0.42 -5.34
C LYS A 158 4.19 -1.61 -4.39
N VAL A 159 4.03 -2.84 -4.91
CA VAL A 159 3.85 -4.00 -4.02
C VAL A 159 5.12 -4.32 -3.22
N VAL A 160 6.30 -4.11 -3.78
CA VAL A 160 7.57 -4.30 -3.06
C VAL A 160 7.71 -3.29 -1.93
N LEU A 161 7.55 -1.99 -2.21
CA LEU A 161 7.69 -0.96 -1.18
C LEU A 161 6.60 -1.09 -0.09
N ILE A 162 5.35 -1.47 -0.46
CA ILE A 162 4.29 -1.74 0.51
C ILE A 162 4.67 -2.91 1.41
N THR A 163 5.23 -3.97 0.86
CA THR A 163 5.71 -5.11 1.66
C THR A 163 6.72 -4.65 2.71
N ILE A 164 7.71 -3.84 2.31
CA ILE A 164 8.79 -3.39 3.20
C ILE A 164 8.23 -2.54 4.34
N TYR A 165 7.56 -1.42 4.04
CA TYR A 165 7.11 -0.51 5.11
C TYR A 165 5.96 -1.10 5.93
N SER A 166 5.07 -1.91 5.33
CA SER A 166 4.00 -2.54 6.09
C SER A 166 4.49 -3.66 7.01
N SER A 167 5.59 -4.34 6.66
CA SER A 167 6.24 -5.29 7.57
C SER A 167 6.79 -4.58 8.81
N ILE A 168 7.40 -3.41 8.64
CA ILE A 168 7.87 -2.60 9.77
C ILE A 168 6.69 -2.10 10.61
N ALA A 169 5.63 -1.58 9.98
CA ALA A 169 4.42 -1.19 10.69
C ALA A 169 3.78 -2.38 11.45
N LEU A 170 3.74 -3.58 10.85
CA LEU A 170 3.25 -4.79 11.50
C LEU A 170 4.03 -5.11 12.78
N ILE A 171 5.36 -4.99 12.75
CA ILE A 171 6.21 -5.18 13.95
C ILE A 171 5.83 -4.17 15.02
N VAL A 172 5.63 -2.89 14.68
CA VAL A 172 5.23 -1.86 15.65
C VAL A 172 3.88 -2.19 16.30
N PHE A 173 2.87 -2.59 15.51
CA PHE A 173 1.56 -3.00 16.03
C PHE A 173 1.64 -4.27 16.86
N ALA A 174 2.49 -5.25 16.47
CA ALA A 174 2.70 -6.48 17.21
C ALA A 174 3.32 -6.22 18.58
N TYR A 175 4.35 -5.37 18.64
CA TYR A 175 5.02 -4.99 19.89
C TYR A 175 4.06 -4.31 20.87
N ASN A 176 3.09 -3.57 20.39
CA ASN A 176 2.07 -2.88 21.19
C ASN A 176 0.79 -3.73 21.41
N ASN A 177 0.82 -5.03 21.18
CA ASN A 177 -0.32 -5.94 21.35
C ASN A 177 -1.60 -5.51 20.60
N SER A 178 -1.46 -4.74 19.51
CA SER A 178 -2.55 -4.19 18.72
C SER A 178 -2.87 -5.04 17.49
N ILE A 179 -2.90 -6.37 17.64
CA ILE A 179 -3.17 -7.33 16.56
C ILE A 179 -4.06 -8.47 17.04
N ASN A 180 -5.10 -8.76 16.28
CA ASN A 180 -5.81 -10.04 16.39
C ASN A 180 -5.28 -11.00 15.31
N TRP A 181 -4.36 -11.86 15.69
CA TRP A 181 -3.66 -12.77 14.79
C TRP A 181 -4.59 -13.75 14.10
N GLU A 182 -5.56 -14.29 14.82
CA GLU A 182 -6.52 -15.25 14.28
C GLU A 182 -7.31 -14.66 13.10
N LYS A 183 -8.00 -13.52 13.33
CA LYS A 183 -8.77 -12.85 12.27
C LYS A 183 -7.88 -12.40 11.12
N GLY A 184 -6.68 -11.91 11.41
CA GLY A 184 -5.72 -11.47 10.41
C GLY A 184 -5.25 -12.59 9.49
N LEU A 185 -4.95 -13.77 10.04
CA LEU A 185 -4.50 -14.92 9.26
C LEU A 185 -5.63 -15.49 8.39
N TRP A 186 -6.85 -15.63 8.92
CA TRP A 186 -7.99 -16.06 8.12
C TRP A 186 -8.27 -15.15 6.93
N MET A 187 -8.21 -13.83 7.14
CA MET A 187 -8.36 -12.86 6.05
C MET A 187 -7.21 -12.95 5.04
N ALA A 188 -5.98 -13.16 5.51
CA ALA A 188 -4.81 -13.27 4.65
C ALA A 188 -4.91 -14.48 3.71
N LEU A 189 -5.39 -15.63 4.19
CA LEU A 189 -5.60 -16.82 3.36
C LEU A 189 -6.50 -16.51 2.16
N GLY A 190 -7.59 -15.75 2.37
CA GLY A 190 -8.49 -15.36 1.29
C GLY A 190 -7.84 -14.44 0.23
N THR A 191 -6.78 -13.71 0.59
CA THR A 191 -6.12 -12.76 -0.32
C THR A 191 -4.97 -13.34 -1.13
N ILE A 192 -4.38 -14.47 -0.71
CA ILE A 192 -3.20 -15.07 -1.33
C ILE A 192 -3.46 -15.41 -2.80
N TYR A 193 -4.53 -16.15 -3.06
CA TYR A 193 -4.86 -16.59 -4.42
C TYR A 193 -5.12 -15.41 -5.36
N GLY A 194 -5.90 -14.43 -4.89
CA GLY A 194 -6.19 -13.22 -5.66
C GLY A 194 -4.94 -12.39 -5.97
N ALA A 195 -4.03 -12.23 -5.02
CA ALA A 195 -2.79 -11.48 -5.20
C ALA A 195 -1.85 -12.15 -6.20
N TRP A 196 -1.69 -13.46 -6.09
CA TRP A 196 -0.87 -14.25 -7.01
C TRP A 196 -1.38 -14.21 -8.44
N TRP A 197 -2.65 -14.49 -8.63
CA TRP A 197 -3.26 -14.49 -9.96
C TRP A 197 -3.22 -13.10 -10.59
N SER A 198 -3.71 -12.08 -9.87
CA SER A 198 -3.85 -10.75 -10.45
C SER A 198 -2.50 -10.09 -10.77
N SER A 199 -1.42 -10.38 -10.01
CA SER A 199 -0.08 -9.89 -10.35
C SER A 199 0.44 -10.45 -11.67
N ARG A 200 0.26 -11.75 -11.90
CA ARG A 200 0.66 -12.42 -13.14
C ARG A 200 -0.20 -12.04 -14.34
N TRP A 201 -1.50 -11.94 -14.11
CA TRP A 201 -2.45 -11.54 -15.15
C TRP A 201 -2.22 -10.11 -15.62
N SER A 202 -1.91 -9.20 -14.69
CA SER A 202 -1.54 -7.81 -14.98
C SER A 202 -0.35 -7.71 -15.95
N VAL A 203 0.68 -8.54 -15.75
CA VAL A 203 1.85 -8.57 -16.66
C VAL A 203 1.48 -9.11 -18.05
N ASN A 204 0.68 -10.18 -18.10
CA ASN A 204 0.32 -10.82 -19.39
C ASN A 204 -0.58 -9.92 -20.26
N LYS A 205 -1.44 -9.11 -19.67
CA LYS A 205 -2.36 -8.21 -20.40
C LYS A 205 -1.77 -6.81 -20.66
N GLY A 206 -0.69 -6.46 -19.98
CA GLY A 206 -0.01 -5.17 -20.10
C GLY A 206 -0.88 -3.97 -19.73
N ASP A 207 -0.42 -2.78 -20.07
CA ASP A 207 -1.06 -1.50 -19.74
C ASP A 207 -2.51 -1.34 -20.21
N LYS A 208 -2.92 -2.09 -21.24
CA LYS A 208 -4.26 -1.97 -21.84
C LYS A 208 -5.40 -2.39 -20.92
N VAL A 209 -5.12 -3.24 -19.95
CA VAL A 209 -6.15 -3.79 -19.03
C VAL A 209 -6.05 -3.19 -17.62
N ILE A 210 -4.91 -2.54 -17.31
CA ILE A 210 -4.71 -1.86 -16.03
C ILE A 210 -5.38 -0.47 -16.03
N LYS A 211 -5.67 0.05 -17.23
CA LYS A 211 -6.47 1.28 -17.46
C LYS A 211 -7.93 1.02 -17.15
#